data_5ce3da1e90e591577142f614fc2b22f5
#
_entry.id   5ce3da1e90e591577142f614fc2b22f5
#
_cell.length_a   1.000
_cell.length_b   1.000
_cell.length_c   1.000
_cell.angle_alpha   90.00
_cell.angle_beta   90.00
_cell.angle_gamma   90.00
#
_symmetry.space_group_name_H-M   'P 1'
#
loop_
_entity.id
_entity.type
_entity.pdbx_description
1 polymer ?
#
loop_
_entity_poly.entity_id
_entity_poly.type
_entity_poly.pdbx_seq_one_letter_code
_entity_poly.pdbx_strand_id
1 'polypeptide(L)'
;LIIVLIVSIFSGCGNEVSTTTKDASTTISMAILDGTWIEECQFISSSSTSGKRAIVFSSSNNTSTKSTTYYTGSVCYNQDVIIREKTNNISIGTKTANTERMIITRYTAVISDITIEPKNAAIVSTLNSISYCGVTSWSLGLETSVAGKTCSSTTFSSANIGYRDIVQMNSERTYIR
;
A
#
# COMPACT_ATOMS: atom_id res chain seq x y z
N LEU A 1 -3.97 -13.97 -5.67
CA LEU A 1 -4.50 -12.75 -6.28
C LEU A 1 -3.80 -12.53 -7.61
N ILE A 2 -4.50 -12.75 -8.71
CA ILE A 2 -3.93 -12.62 -10.07
C ILE A 2 -4.16 -11.17 -10.51
N ILE A 3 -3.08 -10.43 -10.74
CA ILE A 3 -3.12 -9.09 -11.33
C ILE A 3 -2.91 -9.25 -12.83
N VAL A 4 -3.92 -8.87 -13.60
CA VAL A 4 -3.87 -8.85 -15.08
C VAL A 4 -3.09 -7.62 -15.51
N LEU A 5 -1.98 -7.85 -16.18
CA LEU A 5 -1.14 -6.82 -16.79
C LEU A 5 -1.72 -6.48 -18.16
N ILE A 6 -2.22 -5.27 -18.37
CA ILE A 6 -2.56 -4.76 -19.70
C ILE A 6 -1.27 -4.16 -20.27
N VAL A 7 -0.68 -4.87 -21.23
CA VAL A 7 0.44 -4.38 -22.02
C VAL A 7 -0.12 -3.70 -23.27
N SER A 8 -0.04 -2.39 -23.36
CA SER A 8 -0.28 -1.65 -24.59
C SER A 8 0.94 -1.77 -25.50
N ILE A 9 0.78 -2.48 -26.62
CA ILE A 9 1.82 -2.61 -27.63
C ILE A 9 1.73 -1.40 -28.55
N PHE A 10 2.69 -0.47 -28.49
CA PHE A 10 2.92 0.48 -29.55
C PHE A 10 4.06 -0.03 -30.44
N SER A 11 3.70 -0.42 -31.66
CA SER A 11 4.66 -0.69 -32.73
C SER A 11 5.11 0.64 -33.35
N GLY A 12 6.33 1.02 -33.09
CA GLY A 12 7.04 2.11 -33.76
C GLY A 12 8.35 1.60 -34.32
N CYS A 13 8.47 1.56 -35.63
CA CYS A 13 9.67 1.19 -36.37
C CYS A 13 10.70 2.32 -36.32
N GLY A 14 11.97 1.99 -36.08
CA GLY A 14 13.09 2.78 -36.58
C GLY A 14 14.02 3.42 -35.54
N ASN A 15 15.19 2.93 -35.53
CA ASN A 15 16.53 3.45 -35.39
C ASN A 15 17.37 2.77 -34.29
N GLU A 16 18.55 2.39 -34.72
CA GLU A 16 19.59 1.74 -33.92
C GLU A 16 19.85 2.51 -32.63
N VAL A 17 19.45 1.90 -31.54
CA VAL A 17 19.82 2.37 -30.21
C VAL A 17 21.15 1.73 -29.87
N SER A 18 22.19 2.55 -29.85
CA SER A 18 23.46 2.23 -29.20
C SER A 18 23.18 1.57 -27.86
N THR A 19 23.51 0.29 -27.76
CA THR A 19 23.44 -0.49 -26.53
C THR A 19 24.54 -0.02 -25.58
N THR A 20 24.37 1.11 -24.94
CA THR A 20 25.01 1.33 -23.65
C THR A 20 24.30 0.38 -22.70
N THR A 21 24.96 -0.72 -22.37
CA THR A 21 24.63 -1.57 -21.25
C THR A 21 24.62 -0.69 -20.01
N LYS A 22 23.45 -0.17 -19.68
CA LYS A 22 23.22 0.52 -18.42
C LYS A 22 23.28 -0.57 -17.36
N ASP A 23 24.40 -0.64 -16.66
CA ASP A 23 24.60 -1.56 -15.55
C ASP A 23 23.37 -1.50 -14.62
N ALA A 24 22.62 -2.60 -14.59
CA ALA A 24 21.42 -2.74 -13.79
C ALA A 24 21.79 -2.98 -12.30
N SER A 25 22.78 -2.25 -11.81
CA SER A 25 23.21 -2.26 -10.40
C SER A 25 22.43 -1.27 -9.55
N THR A 26 21.15 -1.00 -9.89
CA THR A 26 20.36 -0.09 -9.08
C THR A 26 19.83 -0.84 -7.86
N THR A 27 20.43 -0.60 -6.72
CA THR A 27 19.91 -1.04 -5.43
C THR A 27 18.72 -0.16 -5.06
N ILE A 28 17.59 -0.75 -4.66
CA ILE A 28 16.48 0.03 -4.08
C ILE A 28 16.96 0.63 -2.77
N SER A 29 16.71 1.92 -2.56
CA SER A 29 16.98 2.63 -1.30
C SER A 29 15.74 3.40 -0.88
N MET A 30 15.66 3.84 0.36
CA MET A 30 14.57 4.70 0.83
C MET A 30 14.43 5.98 -0.02
N ALA A 31 15.55 6.58 -0.46
CA ALA A 31 15.51 7.76 -1.32
C ALA A 31 14.88 7.50 -2.70
N ILE A 32 14.99 6.27 -3.22
CA ILE A 32 14.35 5.87 -4.47
C ILE A 32 12.86 5.62 -4.27
N LEU A 33 12.46 5.11 -3.10
CA LEU A 33 11.07 4.86 -2.76
C LEU A 33 10.32 6.12 -2.36
N ASP A 34 11.02 7.19 -1.98
CA ASP A 34 10.43 8.41 -1.44
C ASP A 34 9.33 8.98 -2.35
N GLY A 35 8.18 9.27 -1.74
CA GLY A 35 7.01 9.74 -2.47
C GLY A 35 5.77 8.87 -2.31
N THR A 36 4.81 9.06 -3.20
CA THR A 36 3.49 8.39 -3.16
C THR A 36 3.33 7.44 -4.33
N TRP A 37 3.03 6.20 -4.02
CA TRP A 37 2.75 5.11 -4.96
C TRP A 37 1.29 4.73 -4.86
N ILE A 38 0.56 4.74 -5.97
CA ILE A 38 -0.89 4.54 -5.99
C ILE A 38 -1.22 3.37 -6.89
N GLU A 39 -1.98 2.41 -6.37
CA GLU A 39 -2.60 1.35 -7.17
C GLU A 39 -3.91 1.86 -7.78
N GLU A 40 -4.28 1.29 -8.92
CA GLU A 40 -5.58 1.56 -9.52
C GLU A 40 -6.73 0.97 -8.69
N CYS A 41 -7.94 1.48 -8.94
CA CYS A 41 -9.16 0.99 -8.32
C CYS A 41 -9.41 -0.49 -8.65
N GLN A 42 -9.60 -1.32 -7.63
CA GLN A 42 -9.90 -2.74 -7.76
C GLN A 42 -11.29 -3.05 -7.20
N PHE A 43 -12.13 -3.71 -8.00
CA PHE A 43 -13.42 -4.18 -7.52
C PHE A 43 -13.27 -5.48 -6.71
N ILE A 44 -13.88 -5.53 -5.54
CA ILE A 44 -13.89 -6.68 -4.63
C ILE A 44 -15.27 -7.33 -4.68
N SER A 45 -15.42 -8.32 -5.55
CA SER A 45 -16.72 -8.93 -5.83
C SER A 45 -17.39 -9.59 -4.61
N SER A 46 -16.60 -10.13 -3.68
CA SER A 46 -17.12 -10.79 -2.48
C SER A 46 -17.85 -9.86 -1.50
N SER A 47 -17.56 -8.56 -1.55
CA SER A 47 -18.16 -7.56 -0.66
C SER A 47 -18.97 -6.49 -1.42
N SER A 48 -19.05 -6.57 -2.75
CA SER A 48 -19.64 -5.54 -3.60
C SER A 48 -19.08 -4.13 -3.35
N THR A 49 -17.81 -4.07 -3.00
CA THR A 49 -17.07 -2.83 -2.73
C THR A 49 -15.91 -2.69 -3.69
N SER A 50 -15.32 -1.51 -3.78
CA SER A 50 -14.04 -1.33 -4.45
C SER A 50 -12.99 -0.84 -3.47
N GLY A 51 -11.73 -1.07 -3.81
CA GLY A 51 -10.60 -0.68 -3.00
C GLY A 51 -9.51 0.00 -3.82
N LYS A 52 -8.82 0.95 -3.21
CA LYS A 52 -7.64 1.60 -3.77
C LYS A 52 -6.55 1.65 -2.72
N ARG A 53 -5.34 1.26 -3.09
CA ARG A 53 -4.19 1.34 -2.20
C ARG A 53 -3.29 2.50 -2.59
N ALA A 54 -2.69 3.09 -1.58
CA ALA A 54 -1.58 4.02 -1.74
C ALA A 54 -0.52 3.73 -0.68
N ILE A 55 0.75 3.86 -1.05
CA ILE A 55 1.87 3.77 -0.13
C ILE A 55 2.66 5.06 -0.24
N VAL A 56 2.87 5.71 0.89
CA VAL A 56 3.71 6.90 0.99
C VAL A 56 4.97 6.51 1.74
N PHE A 57 6.14 6.69 1.13
CA PHE A 57 7.42 6.56 1.79
C PHE A 57 8.00 7.94 2.08
N SER A 58 8.61 8.09 3.26
CA SER A 58 9.35 9.27 3.65
C SER A 58 10.77 8.87 4.07
N SER A 59 11.72 9.17 3.22
CA SER A 59 13.13 8.86 3.48
C SER A 59 13.70 9.71 4.62
N SER A 60 13.25 10.95 4.75
CA SER A 60 13.67 11.87 5.81
C SER A 60 13.29 11.39 7.21
N ASN A 61 12.12 10.75 7.34
CA ASN A 61 11.59 10.25 8.62
C ASN A 61 11.79 8.73 8.78
N ASN A 62 12.29 8.06 7.76
CA ASN A 62 12.42 6.61 7.71
C ASN A 62 11.10 5.88 8.03
N THR A 63 10.00 6.36 7.42
CA THR A 63 8.65 5.87 7.64
C THR A 63 7.96 5.50 6.33
N SER A 64 6.91 4.66 6.44
CA SER A 64 5.92 4.55 5.39
C SER A 64 4.50 4.52 5.95
N THR A 65 3.54 4.90 5.12
CA THR A 65 2.12 4.76 5.40
C THR A 65 1.46 4.07 4.22
N LYS A 66 0.97 2.86 4.47
CA LYS A 66 0.15 2.11 3.52
C LYS A 66 -1.32 2.39 3.82
N SER A 67 -2.02 2.98 2.89
CA SER A 67 -3.44 3.29 3.01
C SER A 67 -4.25 2.37 2.09
N THR A 68 -5.31 1.76 2.61
CA THR A 68 -6.33 1.09 1.80
C THR A 68 -7.64 1.85 1.98
N THR A 69 -8.12 2.47 0.91
CA THR A 69 -9.40 3.17 0.89
C THR A 69 -10.45 2.23 0.29
N TYR A 70 -11.54 2.02 1.03
CA TYR A 70 -12.68 1.25 0.57
C TYR A 70 -13.81 2.17 0.15
N TYR A 71 -14.57 1.75 -0.84
CA TYR A 71 -15.63 2.53 -1.47
C TYR A 71 -16.87 1.67 -1.63
N THR A 72 -18.05 2.29 -1.50
CA THR A 72 -19.31 1.64 -1.86
C THR A 72 -19.40 1.41 -3.37
N GLY A 73 -19.75 0.20 -3.77
CA GLY A 73 -19.98 -0.16 -5.17
C GLY A 73 -18.70 -0.50 -5.94
N SER A 74 -18.81 -0.51 -7.26
CA SER A 74 -17.79 -1.03 -8.17
C SER A 74 -16.76 0.01 -8.64
N VAL A 75 -16.95 1.27 -8.30
CA VAL A 75 -16.09 2.38 -8.69
C VAL A 75 -15.55 3.11 -7.46
N CYS A 76 -14.29 3.52 -7.49
CA CYS A 76 -13.63 4.20 -6.37
C CYS A 76 -14.04 5.69 -6.29
N TYR A 77 -15.30 5.96 -5.99
CA TYR A 77 -15.83 7.32 -5.93
C TYR A 77 -16.26 7.73 -4.50
N ASN A 78 -17.19 6.99 -3.89
CA ASN A 78 -17.68 7.32 -2.55
C ASN A 78 -16.87 6.56 -1.50
N GLN A 79 -16.01 7.27 -0.79
CA GLN A 79 -15.17 6.69 0.25
C GLN A 79 -16.01 6.29 1.47
N ASP A 80 -15.86 5.06 1.92
CA ASP A 80 -16.48 4.54 3.13
C ASP A 80 -15.53 4.60 4.33
N VAL A 81 -14.35 4.03 4.15
CA VAL A 81 -13.36 3.91 5.22
C VAL A 81 -11.94 3.89 4.65
N ILE A 82 -11.00 4.46 5.37
CA ILE A 82 -9.57 4.34 5.09
C ILE A 82 -8.93 3.57 6.24
N ILE A 83 -8.21 2.51 5.91
CA ILE A 83 -7.35 1.80 6.85
C ILE A 83 -5.90 2.19 6.53
N ARG A 84 -5.17 2.66 7.55
CA ARG A 84 -3.74 3.01 7.41
C ARG A 84 -2.89 2.13 8.30
N GLU A 85 -1.88 1.52 7.72
CA GLU A 85 -0.78 0.89 8.42
C GLU A 85 0.43 1.84 8.34
N LYS A 86 0.84 2.33 9.49
CA LYS A 86 1.99 3.24 9.64
C LYS A 86 3.19 2.46 10.12
N THR A 87 4.34 2.66 9.50
CA THR A 87 5.58 1.96 9.85
C THR A 87 6.72 2.94 10.05
N ASN A 88 7.70 2.51 10.81
CA ASN A 88 8.96 3.20 11.03
C ASN A 88 10.14 2.22 11.00
N ASN A 89 11.35 2.74 11.19
CA ASN A 89 12.58 1.93 11.22
C ASN A 89 12.74 1.03 9.99
N ILE A 90 12.45 1.58 8.81
CA ILE A 90 12.54 0.84 7.57
C ILE A 90 14.01 0.61 7.24
N SER A 91 14.39 -0.65 7.02
CA SER A 91 15.71 -1.04 6.56
C SER A 91 15.57 -1.81 5.25
N ILE A 92 16.14 -1.26 4.20
CA ILE A 92 16.19 -1.90 2.88
C ILE A 92 17.39 -2.83 2.84
N GLY A 93 17.15 -4.09 2.59
CA GLY A 93 18.19 -5.09 2.46
C GLY A 93 18.92 -5.06 1.12
N THR A 94 19.82 -5.99 0.95
CA THR A 94 20.51 -6.17 -0.33
C THR A 94 19.55 -6.71 -1.38
N LYS A 95 19.81 -6.38 -2.63
CA LYS A 95 19.07 -6.87 -3.78
C LYS A 95 18.97 -8.41 -3.75
N THR A 96 17.76 -8.94 -3.85
CA THR A 96 17.51 -10.39 -3.80
C THR A 96 17.51 -10.99 -5.20
N ALA A 97 16.95 -10.28 -6.17
CA ALA A 97 16.92 -10.69 -7.57
C ALA A 97 16.83 -9.48 -8.49
N ASN A 98 17.34 -9.65 -9.71
CA ASN A 98 17.17 -8.70 -10.79
C ASN A 98 16.76 -9.51 -12.02
N THR A 99 15.62 -9.17 -12.59
CA THR A 99 15.25 -9.58 -13.92
C THR A 99 15.40 -8.37 -14.83
N GLU A 100 15.39 -8.53 -16.13
CA GLU A 100 15.51 -7.43 -17.09
C GLU A 100 14.50 -6.28 -16.84
N ARG A 101 13.42 -6.56 -16.11
CA ARG A 101 12.31 -5.62 -15.88
C ARG A 101 12.00 -5.31 -14.42
N MET A 102 12.52 -6.07 -13.47
CA MET A 102 12.14 -5.95 -12.06
C MET A 102 13.35 -6.04 -11.13
N ILE A 103 13.42 -5.11 -10.20
CA ILE A 103 14.34 -5.14 -9.07
C ILE A 103 13.55 -5.61 -7.85
N ILE A 104 14.04 -6.65 -7.18
CA ILE A 104 13.38 -7.22 -6.01
C ILE A 104 14.33 -7.08 -4.82
N THR A 105 13.86 -6.51 -3.75
CA THR A 105 14.64 -6.31 -2.53
C THR A 105 13.80 -6.67 -1.30
N ARG A 106 14.42 -7.26 -0.31
CA ARG A 106 13.81 -7.45 1.01
C ARG A 106 13.89 -6.16 1.81
N TYR A 107 12.88 -5.91 2.61
CA TYR A 107 12.95 -4.85 3.61
C TYR A 107 12.41 -5.35 4.95
N THR A 108 12.81 -4.66 6.01
CA THR A 108 12.24 -4.83 7.35
C THR A 108 11.67 -3.50 7.80
N ALA A 109 10.61 -3.55 8.57
CA ALA A 109 9.99 -2.37 9.15
C ALA A 109 9.35 -2.73 10.50
N VAL A 110 9.01 -1.72 11.28
CA VAL A 110 8.26 -1.87 12.52
C VAL A 110 6.92 -1.17 12.36
N ILE A 111 5.82 -1.87 12.63
CA ILE A 111 4.49 -1.26 12.67
C ILE A 111 4.47 -0.28 13.83
N SER A 112 4.21 1.00 13.55
CA SER A 112 4.06 2.02 14.59
C SER A 112 2.62 2.20 15.01
N ASP A 113 1.67 2.06 14.07
CA ASP A 113 0.24 2.13 14.34
C ASP A 113 -0.57 1.55 13.19
N ILE A 114 -1.81 1.13 13.48
CA ILE A 114 -2.83 0.83 12.49
C ILE A 114 -4.07 1.63 12.85
N THR A 115 -4.55 2.45 11.92
CA THR A 115 -5.70 3.31 12.16
C THR A 115 -6.83 3.05 11.18
N ILE A 116 -8.06 3.30 11.61
CA ILE A 116 -9.26 3.32 10.77
C ILE A 116 -9.86 4.72 10.82
N GLU A 117 -10.18 5.26 9.65
CA GLU A 117 -10.85 6.56 9.49
C GLU A 117 -12.15 6.38 8.72
N PRO A 118 -13.33 6.50 9.34
CA PRO A 118 -14.62 6.49 8.65
C PRO A 118 -14.78 7.74 7.78
N LYS A 119 -15.25 7.59 6.54
CA LYS A 119 -15.42 8.67 5.56
C LYS A 119 -16.87 9.01 5.27
N ASN A 120 -17.83 8.25 5.78
CA ASN A 120 -19.23 8.62 5.69
C ASN A 120 -19.99 8.34 7.00
N ALA A 121 -21.12 9.07 7.19
CA ALA A 121 -21.89 9.01 8.45
C ALA A 121 -22.57 7.65 8.67
N ALA A 122 -22.97 6.95 7.61
CA ALA A 122 -23.58 5.62 7.72
C ALA A 122 -22.58 4.60 8.27
N ILE A 123 -21.32 4.66 7.83
CA ILE A 123 -20.25 3.85 8.37
C ILE A 123 -19.99 4.17 9.83
N VAL A 124 -19.93 5.45 10.22
CA VAL A 124 -19.79 5.86 11.63
C VAL A 124 -20.91 5.24 12.49
N SER A 125 -22.17 5.37 12.04
CA SER A 125 -23.33 4.79 12.74
C SER A 125 -23.18 3.27 12.90
N THR A 126 -22.81 2.56 11.84
CA THR A 126 -22.61 1.11 11.87
C THR A 126 -21.50 0.71 12.84
N LEU A 127 -20.33 1.35 12.76
CA LEU A 127 -19.19 1.03 13.63
C LEU A 127 -19.52 1.27 15.11
N ASN A 128 -20.24 2.34 15.43
CA ASN A 128 -20.66 2.63 16.80
C ASN A 128 -21.72 1.63 17.31
N SER A 129 -22.69 1.24 16.45
CA SER A 129 -23.77 0.32 16.86
C SER A 129 -23.26 -1.05 17.27
N ILE A 130 -22.16 -1.51 16.67
CA ILE A 130 -21.56 -2.81 16.97
C ILE A 130 -20.30 -2.71 17.85
N SER A 131 -19.97 -1.50 18.33
CA SER A 131 -18.73 -1.24 19.07
C SER A 131 -17.51 -1.84 18.37
N TYR A 132 -17.36 -1.56 17.06
CA TYR A 132 -16.36 -2.19 16.22
C TYR A 132 -14.94 -2.02 16.80
N CYS A 133 -14.15 -3.08 16.86
CA CYS A 133 -12.83 -3.12 17.53
C CYS A 133 -12.89 -2.73 19.01
N GLY A 134 -14.04 -2.85 19.70
CA GLY A 134 -14.22 -2.39 21.07
C GLY A 134 -14.22 -0.86 21.22
N VAL A 135 -14.41 -0.12 20.13
CA VAL A 135 -14.50 1.34 20.12
C VAL A 135 -15.97 1.75 20.00
N THR A 136 -16.43 2.63 20.89
CA THR A 136 -17.84 3.09 20.97
C THR A 136 -18.02 4.55 20.54
N SER A 137 -16.95 5.23 20.12
CA SER A 137 -16.94 6.66 19.81
C SER A 137 -16.27 6.95 18.47
N TRP A 138 -16.63 6.18 17.43
CA TRP A 138 -16.20 6.49 16.08
C TRP A 138 -16.75 7.84 15.62
N SER A 139 -15.92 8.63 14.95
CA SER A 139 -16.30 9.96 14.45
C SER A 139 -15.85 10.12 12.99
N LEU A 140 -16.65 10.85 12.22
CA LEU A 140 -16.41 11.09 10.80
C LEU A 140 -15.08 11.82 10.59
N GLY A 141 -14.22 11.27 9.73
CA GLY A 141 -12.93 11.85 9.38
C GLY A 141 -11.87 11.78 10.48
N LEU A 142 -12.14 11.11 11.60
CA LEU A 142 -11.17 10.96 12.69
C LEU A 142 -10.49 9.60 12.62
N GLU A 143 -9.17 9.60 12.56
CA GLU A 143 -8.36 8.39 12.68
C GLU A 143 -8.44 7.83 14.10
N THR A 144 -8.76 6.54 14.22
CA THR A 144 -8.80 5.83 15.49
C THR A 144 -7.87 4.63 15.44
N SER A 145 -6.97 4.50 16.41
CA SER A 145 -6.03 3.38 16.49
C SER A 145 -6.74 2.08 16.80
N VAL A 146 -6.42 1.06 16.01
CA VAL A 146 -6.90 -0.32 16.16
C VAL A 146 -5.75 -1.32 16.24
N ALA A 147 -4.52 -0.87 16.39
CA ALA A 147 -3.35 -1.74 16.55
C ALA A 147 -3.55 -2.70 17.74
N GLY A 148 -3.37 -3.99 17.49
CA GLY A 148 -3.56 -5.06 18.46
C GLY A 148 -5.02 -5.38 18.81
N LYS A 149 -6.01 -4.71 18.21
CA LYS A 149 -7.43 -4.98 18.47
C LYS A 149 -7.98 -6.05 17.55
N THR A 150 -8.92 -6.82 18.08
CA THR A 150 -9.75 -7.76 17.30
C THR A 150 -11.01 -7.06 16.84
N CYS A 151 -11.23 -7.04 15.54
CA CYS A 151 -12.34 -6.38 14.87
C CYS A 151 -13.14 -7.44 14.11
N SER A 152 -14.26 -7.89 14.67
CA SER A 152 -14.99 -9.05 14.17
C SER A 152 -14.09 -10.31 14.16
N SER A 153 -13.79 -10.85 12.99
CA SER A 153 -12.92 -12.03 12.81
C SER A 153 -11.45 -11.69 12.52
N THR A 154 -11.10 -10.42 12.40
CA THR A 154 -9.75 -9.97 12.04
C THR A 154 -9.06 -9.37 13.27
N THR A 155 -7.86 -9.85 13.59
CA THR A 155 -7.00 -9.20 14.58
C THR A 155 -5.93 -8.40 13.86
N PHE A 156 -5.89 -7.10 14.12
CA PHE A 156 -4.84 -6.23 13.60
C PHE A 156 -3.52 -6.46 14.36
N SER A 157 -2.41 -6.34 13.66
CA SER A 157 -1.09 -6.42 14.28
C SER A 157 -0.93 -5.36 15.37
N SER A 158 -0.25 -5.74 16.45
CA SER A 158 0.08 -4.77 17.50
C SER A 158 1.12 -3.76 17.03
N ALA A 159 1.13 -2.58 17.63
CA ALA A 159 2.24 -1.66 17.46
C ALA A 159 3.55 -2.27 17.99
N ASN A 160 4.69 -1.78 17.47
CA ASN A 160 6.04 -2.24 17.77
C ASN A 160 6.35 -3.67 17.35
N ILE A 161 5.54 -4.25 16.44
CA ILE A 161 5.84 -5.54 15.80
C ILE A 161 6.67 -5.30 14.55
N GLY A 162 7.85 -5.92 14.52
CA GLY A 162 8.69 -5.97 13.32
C GLY A 162 8.17 -6.99 12.32
N TYR A 163 8.23 -6.66 11.04
CA TYR A 163 7.93 -7.58 9.96
C TYR A 163 8.95 -7.49 8.84
N ARG A 164 8.92 -8.48 7.96
CA ARG A 164 9.77 -8.55 6.77
C ARG A 164 8.87 -8.73 5.56
N ASP A 165 9.21 -8.02 4.51
CA ASP A 165 8.49 -8.10 3.26
C ASP A 165 9.45 -7.87 2.09
N ILE A 166 8.94 -7.87 0.89
CA ILE A 166 9.68 -7.57 -0.32
C ILE A 166 9.10 -6.33 -1.00
N VAL A 167 9.96 -5.52 -1.56
CA VAL A 167 9.58 -4.47 -2.48
C VAL A 167 10.05 -4.86 -3.88
N GLN A 168 9.16 -4.76 -4.84
CA GLN A 168 9.44 -4.97 -6.26
C GLN A 168 9.24 -3.65 -6.98
N MET A 169 10.22 -3.26 -7.78
CA MET A 169 10.18 -2.04 -8.56
C MET A 169 10.54 -2.38 -10.01
N ASN A 170 9.83 -1.81 -10.98
CA ASN A 170 10.24 -1.93 -12.37
C ASN A 170 11.52 -1.11 -12.65
N SER A 171 12.22 -1.45 -13.73
CA SER A 171 13.47 -0.79 -14.11
C SER A 171 13.32 0.71 -14.39
N GLU A 172 12.11 1.13 -14.77
CA GLU A 172 11.77 2.54 -15.05
C GLU A 172 11.40 3.34 -13.81
N ARG A 173 11.27 2.67 -12.65
CA ARG A 173 10.85 3.27 -11.36
C ARG A 173 9.47 3.91 -11.39
N THR A 174 8.57 3.40 -12.23
CA THR A 174 7.21 3.90 -12.38
C THR A 174 6.17 3.04 -11.66
N TYR A 175 6.58 1.87 -11.17
CA TYR A 175 5.71 0.91 -10.50
C TYR A 175 6.43 0.24 -9.33
N ILE A 176 5.71 0.06 -8.21
CA ILE A 176 6.15 -0.69 -7.01
C ILE A 176 5.05 -1.68 -6.60
N ARG A 177 5.46 -2.82 -6.09
CA ARG A 177 4.57 -3.86 -5.55
C ARG A 177 5.12 -4.42 -4.25
#